data_4180b8b74d6666481b064d2801ea2dcf
#
_entry.id   4180b8b74d6666481b064d2801ea2dcf
#
_cell.length_a   1.000
_cell.length_b   1.000
_cell.length_c   1.000
_cell.angle_alpha   90.00
_cell.angle_beta   90.00
_cell.angle_gamma   90.00
#
_symmetry.space_group_name_H-M   'P 1'
#
loop_
_entity.id
_entity.type
_entity.pdbx_description
1 polymer ?
#
loop_
_entity_poly.entity_id
_entity_poly.type
_entity_poly.pdbx_seq_one_letter_code
_entity_poly.pdbx_strand_id
1 'polypeptide(L)'
;MKAPKGIYMPNPEYSEPARRAKFHGTVMVGLVLGPDGLPRDIWIICGVGMGLDEKSIEAVRQWKFEPATRDGQPVAVFLNAETMFRPY
;
A
#
# COMPACT_ATOMS: atom_id res chain seq x y z
N MET A 1 4.24 -13.35 -18.27
CA MET A 1 4.10 -12.10 -17.50
C MET A 1 4.90 -12.18 -16.22
N LYS A 2 5.62 -11.13 -15.89
CA LYS A 2 6.43 -11.06 -14.68
C LYS A 2 5.76 -10.14 -13.66
N ALA A 3 5.62 -10.62 -12.42
CA ALA A 3 4.98 -9.85 -11.36
C ALA A 3 5.85 -8.67 -10.91
N PRO A 4 5.26 -7.60 -10.40
CA PRO A 4 6.04 -6.49 -9.87
C PRO A 4 6.73 -6.88 -8.57
N LYS A 5 7.82 -6.17 -8.25
CA LYS A 5 8.61 -6.41 -7.05
C LYS A 5 8.76 -5.12 -6.27
N GLY A 6 8.47 -5.15 -4.97
CA GLY A 6 8.62 -3.97 -4.11
C GLY A 6 10.09 -3.61 -3.93
N ILE A 7 10.43 -2.34 -4.14
CA ILE A 7 11.79 -1.81 -3.96
C ILE A 7 11.84 -1.01 -2.67
N TYR A 8 10.84 -0.15 -2.45
CA TYR A 8 10.76 0.74 -1.29
C TYR A 8 9.32 0.73 -0.81
N MET A 9 9.09 0.20 0.38
CA MET A 9 7.75 0.00 0.93
C MET A 9 7.73 0.41 2.40
N PRO A 10 7.78 1.72 2.70
CA PRO A 10 7.75 2.17 4.09
C PRO A 10 6.46 1.78 4.78
N ASN A 11 6.55 1.45 6.06
CA ASN A 11 5.40 1.13 6.86
C ASN A 11 4.57 2.39 7.15
N PRO A 12 3.25 2.26 7.29
CA PRO A 12 2.42 3.40 7.65
C PRO A 12 2.66 3.83 9.09
N GLU A 13 2.41 5.11 9.35
CA GLU A 13 2.48 5.66 10.69
C GLU A 13 1.16 5.45 11.40
N TYR A 14 1.21 5.33 12.74
CA TYR A 14 0.01 5.29 13.56
C TYR A 14 -0.62 6.67 13.67
N SER A 15 -1.95 6.69 13.70
CA SER A 15 -2.69 7.86 14.13
C SER A 15 -2.64 7.96 15.66
N GLU A 16 -2.87 9.13 16.21
CA GLU A 16 -2.86 9.33 17.67
C GLU A 16 -3.93 8.48 18.38
N PRO A 17 -5.21 8.47 17.90
CA PRO A 17 -6.22 7.63 18.56
C PRO A 17 -5.88 6.14 18.55
N ALA A 18 -5.35 5.63 17.45
CA ALA A 18 -5.01 4.22 17.33
C ALA A 18 -3.83 3.86 18.22
N ARG A 19 -2.86 4.77 18.35
CA ARG A 19 -1.71 4.56 19.24
C ARG A 19 -2.14 4.47 20.70
N ARG A 20 -3.04 5.36 21.12
CA ARG A 20 -3.57 5.36 22.50
C ARG A 20 -4.35 4.09 22.80
N ALA A 21 -5.11 3.61 21.85
CA ALA A 21 -5.89 2.39 21.99
C ALA A 21 -5.06 1.12 21.84
N LYS A 22 -3.77 1.24 21.48
CA LYS A 22 -2.90 0.12 21.16
C LYS A 22 -3.54 -0.81 20.12
N PHE A 23 -4.22 -0.18 19.17
CA PHE A 23 -4.93 -0.91 18.12
C PHE A 23 -3.94 -1.67 17.24
N HIS A 24 -4.30 -2.90 16.87
CA HIS A 24 -3.57 -3.62 15.84
C HIS A 24 -4.59 -4.18 14.84
N GLY A 25 -4.18 -4.26 13.61
CA GLY A 25 -5.06 -4.72 12.54
C GLY A 25 -4.42 -4.50 11.19
N THR A 26 -5.18 -4.83 10.16
CA THR A 26 -4.70 -4.75 8.77
C THR A 26 -5.68 -3.93 7.94
N VAL A 27 -5.14 -2.98 7.17
CA VAL A 27 -5.90 -2.22 6.18
C VAL A 27 -5.57 -2.82 4.81
N MET A 28 -6.61 -3.19 4.08
CA MET A 28 -6.44 -3.70 2.72
C MET A 28 -6.59 -2.54 1.74
N VAL A 29 -5.59 -2.34 0.90
CA VAL A 29 -5.51 -1.22 -0.03
C VAL A 29 -5.42 -1.76 -1.45
N GLY A 30 -6.21 -1.17 -2.35
CA GLY A 30 -6.08 -1.43 -3.78
C GLY A 30 -5.32 -0.31 -4.46
N LEU A 31 -4.59 -0.62 -5.50
CA LEU A 31 -3.88 0.38 -6.27
C LEU A 31 -3.66 -0.07 -7.72
N VAL A 32 -3.47 0.91 -8.57
CA VAL A 32 -2.96 0.66 -9.92
C VAL A 32 -1.47 0.95 -9.88
N LEU A 33 -0.66 -0.06 -10.22
CA LEU A 33 0.77 0.14 -10.36
C LEU A 33 1.08 0.47 -11.81
N GLY A 34 1.61 1.66 -12.04
CA GLY A 34 1.93 2.09 -13.40
C GLY A 34 3.15 1.41 -13.98
N PRO A 35 3.38 1.52 -15.29
CA PRO A 35 4.55 0.93 -15.93
C PRO A 35 5.87 1.56 -15.49
N ASP A 36 5.81 2.69 -14.80
CA ASP A 36 6.98 3.33 -14.19
C ASP A 36 7.30 2.79 -12.79
N GLY A 37 6.50 1.82 -12.28
CA GLY A 37 6.71 1.27 -10.96
C GLY A 37 6.13 2.11 -9.83
N LEU A 38 5.34 3.14 -10.15
CA LEU A 38 4.77 4.04 -9.15
C LEU A 38 3.26 3.78 -8.97
N PRO A 39 2.78 3.79 -7.70
CA PRO A 39 1.35 3.61 -7.44
C PRO A 39 0.51 4.77 -7.97
N ARG A 40 -0.66 4.43 -8.48
CA ARG A 40 -1.68 5.37 -8.95
C ARG A 40 -3.03 4.89 -8.46
N ASP A 41 -4.01 5.80 -8.39
CA ASP A 41 -5.39 5.45 -8.06
C ASP A 41 -5.50 4.53 -6.84
N ILE A 42 -5.03 5.01 -5.70
CA ILE A 42 -5.01 4.24 -4.46
C ILE A 42 -6.37 4.34 -3.78
N TRP A 43 -6.93 3.21 -3.35
CA TRP A 43 -8.22 3.20 -2.64
C TRP A 43 -8.21 2.19 -1.51
N ILE A 44 -9.16 2.34 -0.58
CA ILE A 44 -9.32 1.42 0.54
C ILE A 44 -10.30 0.31 0.14
N ILE A 45 -9.87 -0.93 0.25
CA ILE A 45 -10.73 -2.08 0.04
C ILE A 45 -11.43 -2.46 1.34
N CYS A 46 -10.67 -2.52 2.42
CA CYS A 46 -11.19 -2.86 3.74
C CYS A 46 -10.44 -2.04 4.77
N GLY A 47 -11.13 -1.08 5.38
CA GLY A 47 -10.55 -0.16 6.33
C GLY A 47 -10.87 -0.52 7.77
N VAL A 48 -10.21 0.14 8.69
CA VAL A 48 -10.40 -0.06 10.14
C VAL A 48 -10.78 1.23 10.86
N GLY A 49 -10.75 2.36 10.17
CA GLY A 49 -11.05 3.65 10.77
C GLY A 49 -9.92 4.18 11.62
N MET A 50 -10.23 5.05 12.57
CA MET A 50 -9.28 5.66 13.51
C MET A 50 -8.17 6.47 12.81
N GLY A 51 -8.41 6.93 11.58
CA GLY A 51 -7.40 7.65 10.81
C GLY A 51 -6.33 6.75 10.19
N LEU A 52 -6.40 5.44 10.40
CA LEU A 52 -5.40 4.50 9.87
C LEU A 52 -5.55 4.25 8.38
N ASP A 53 -6.76 4.41 7.85
CA ASP A 53 -7.00 4.26 6.43
C ASP A 53 -6.23 5.32 5.64
N GLU A 54 -6.27 6.57 6.10
CA GLU A 54 -5.52 7.67 5.51
C GLU A 54 -4.02 7.47 5.65
N LYS A 55 -3.57 6.96 6.80
CA LYS A 55 -2.15 6.66 7.02
C LYS A 55 -1.66 5.57 6.08
N SER A 56 -2.51 4.59 5.79
CA SER A 56 -2.18 3.53 4.83
C SER A 56 -2.02 4.10 3.42
N ILE A 57 -2.93 4.97 3.00
CA ILE A 57 -2.83 5.61 1.68
C ILE A 57 -1.56 6.45 1.58
N GLU A 58 -1.23 7.23 2.61
CA GLU A 58 -0.02 8.03 2.64
C GLU A 58 1.24 7.16 2.48
N ALA A 59 1.28 6.01 3.15
CA ALA A 59 2.41 5.11 3.05
C ALA A 59 2.52 4.51 1.64
N VAL A 60 1.42 4.01 1.11
CA VAL A 60 1.40 3.36 -0.22
C VAL A 60 1.77 4.34 -1.32
N ARG A 61 1.44 5.61 -1.20
CA ARG A 61 1.84 6.63 -2.17
C ARG A 61 3.35 6.73 -2.33
N GLN A 62 4.10 6.38 -1.30
CA GLN A 62 5.56 6.47 -1.31
C GLN A 62 6.23 5.18 -1.77
N TRP A 63 5.45 4.12 -1.95
CA TRP A 63 6.00 2.83 -2.36
C TRP A 63 6.53 2.89 -3.78
N LYS A 64 7.61 2.15 -4.02
CA LYS A 64 8.22 2.03 -5.34
C LYS A 64 8.44 0.58 -5.66
N PHE A 65 8.19 0.24 -6.91
CA PHE A 65 8.29 -1.14 -7.39
C PHE A 65 9.10 -1.21 -8.67
N GLU A 66 9.66 -2.38 -8.92
CA GLU A 66 9.98 -2.77 -10.28
C GLU A 66 8.64 -3.09 -10.94
N PRO A 67 8.34 -2.50 -12.10
CA PRO A 67 7.02 -2.71 -12.70
C PRO A 67 6.82 -4.13 -13.17
N ALA A 68 5.54 -4.53 -13.28
CA ALA A 68 5.20 -5.77 -13.94
C ALA A 68 5.57 -5.67 -15.41
N THR A 69 5.96 -6.79 -16.01
CA THR A 69 6.29 -6.82 -17.43
C THR A 69 5.50 -7.91 -18.15
N ARG A 70 5.21 -7.64 -19.41
CA ARG A 70 4.61 -8.61 -20.31
C ARG A 70 5.44 -8.62 -21.57
N ASP A 71 6.00 -9.77 -21.89
CA ASP A 71 6.91 -9.92 -23.05
C ASP A 71 8.05 -8.89 -23.01
N GLY A 72 8.59 -8.66 -21.81
CA GLY A 72 9.68 -7.72 -21.58
C GLY A 72 9.30 -6.26 -21.55
N GLN A 73 8.01 -5.93 -21.71
CA GLN A 73 7.53 -4.55 -21.70
C GLN A 73 6.85 -4.21 -20.37
N PRO A 74 7.18 -3.07 -19.73
CA PRO A 74 6.48 -2.65 -18.54
C PRO A 74 5.00 -2.40 -18.79
N VAL A 75 4.15 -2.88 -17.90
CA VAL A 75 2.70 -2.72 -18.03
C VAL A 75 2.10 -2.30 -16.69
N ALA A 76 0.95 -1.63 -16.75
CA ALA A 76 0.19 -1.29 -15.57
C ALA A 76 -0.58 -2.52 -15.09
N VAL A 77 -0.69 -2.67 -13.77
CA VAL A 77 -1.45 -3.78 -13.16
C VAL A 77 -2.20 -3.30 -11.94
N PHE A 78 -3.26 -4.01 -11.58
CA PHE A 78 -3.94 -3.81 -10.29
C PHE A 78 -3.22 -4.64 -9.23
N LEU A 79 -3.06 -4.06 -8.04
CA LEU A 79 -2.51 -4.75 -6.89
C LEU A 79 -3.39 -4.56 -5.68
N ASN A 80 -3.42 -5.58 -4.83
CA ASN A 80 -3.97 -5.48 -3.48
C ASN A 80 -2.81 -5.56 -2.52
N ALA A 81 -2.77 -4.66 -1.55
CA ALA A 81 -1.71 -4.60 -0.56
C ALA A 81 -2.28 -4.58 0.84
N GLU A 82 -1.62 -5.24 1.75
CA GLU A 82 -1.97 -5.19 3.16
C GLU A 82 -1.01 -4.27 3.88
N THR A 83 -1.55 -3.32 4.63
CA THR A 83 -0.76 -2.49 5.53
C THR A 83 -1.08 -2.92 6.95
N MET A 84 -0.07 -3.34 7.69
CA MET A 84 -0.27 -3.87 9.03
C MET A 84 0.10 -2.84 10.08
N PHE A 85 -0.76 -2.71 11.07
CA PHE A 85 -0.55 -1.83 12.21
C PHE A 85 -0.40 -2.68 13.45
N ARG A 86 0.77 -2.63 14.07
CA ARG A 86 1.07 -3.40 15.27
C ARG A 86 1.68 -2.49 16.32
N PRO A 87 1.09 -2.40 17.51
CA PRO A 87 1.75 -1.71 18.62
C PRO A 87 2.91 -2.55 19.15
N TYR A 88 3.84 -1.92 19.80
CA TYR A 88 4.98 -2.61 20.41
C TYR A 88 4.61 -3.25 21.72
#